data_ad998ac827dc7af611e73e4582a9d195
#
_entry.id   ad998ac827dc7af611e73e4582a9d195
#
_cell.length_a   1.000
_cell.length_b   1.000
_cell.length_c   1.000
_cell.angle_alpha   90.00
_cell.angle_beta   90.00
_cell.angle_gamma   90.00
#
_symmetry.space_group_name_H-M   'P 1'
#
loop_
_entity.id
_entity.type
_entity.pdbx_description
1 polymer ?
#
loop_
_entity_poly.entity_id
_entity_poly.type
_entity_poly.pdbx_seq_one_letter_code
_entity_poly.pdbx_strand_id
1 'polypeptide(L)'
;MIERYTLPEMGALWSEQNKFQKWLDVELAVCEVHAEMGTIPREAVAEIKGRATFSVERINEIERTTNHDVIAFTTNLAESIGEAARFVHYGLTSSDVVDTANALLLRDSCDLLRAKIDGLMDVLKRRALEFKNTPQVGRTHGVHAEPTSFGLTFALWYDEMRRHRERLKRAKEAVAVGKISGAVGAFAHLDPIVEEKVCVRLGLKAAPVSTQIIQRDGYAEYLSTLALIASSLDKFALTVRHLQRTEVREAQERFARGQKGSSAMPHKRNPIISERICGLARVIRANSLVGMENIALWHERDISHSSAERVVLPDSTIGLDYILQKTTSLIDGLVVYPERMLENLAATRGLIFSGQLLLALTRKE
;
A
#
# COMPACT_ATOMS: atom_id res chain seq x y z
N MET A 1 1.87 -11.45 -3.84
CA MET A 1 0.38 -11.63 -3.90
C MET A 1 0.02 -12.49 -5.11
N ILE A 2 -1.07 -13.27 -5.04
CA ILE A 2 -1.52 -14.07 -6.19
C ILE A 2 -2.15 -13.18 -7.27
N GLU A 3 -2.10 -13.63 -8.54
CA GLU A 3 -2.61 -12.89 -9.71
C GLU A 3 -4.06 -12.41 -9.54
N ARG A 4 -4.94 -13.26 -8.96
CA ARG A 4 -6.35 -12.94 -8.69
C ARG A 4 -6.57 -11.64 -7.92
N TYR A 5 -5.62 -11.22 -7.08
CA TYR A 5 -5.70 -10.03 -6.22
C TYR A 5 -4.67 -8.98 -6.59
N THR A 6 -4.12 -9.04 -7.81
CA THR A 6 -3.13 -8.11 -8.33
C THR A 6 -3.77 -7.28 -9.44
N LEU A 7 -3.82 -5.95 -9.24
CA LEU A 7 -4.23 -5.03 -10.31
C LEU A 7 -3.03 -4.72 -11.21
N PRO A 8 -3.24 -4.45 -12.52
CA PRO A 8 -2.15 -4.37 -13.49
C PRO A 8 -1.06 -3.35 -13.14
N GLU A 9 -1.44 -2.14 -12.73
CA GLU A 9 -0.48 -1.05 -12.43
C GLU A 9 0.43 -1.40 -11.25
N MET A 10 -0.15 -1.83 -10.14
CA MET A 10 0.60 -2.23 -8.94
C MET A 10 1.38 -3.52 -9.16
N GLY A 11 0.82 -4.46 -9.94
CA GLY A 11 1.53 -5.68 -10.35
C GLY A 11 2.75 -5.39 -11.21
N ALA A 12 2.66 -4.45 -12.15
CA ALA A 12 3.80 -4.01 -12.96
C ALA A 12 4.87 -3.34 -12.10
N LEU A 13 4.48 -2.51 -11.12
CA LEU A 13 5.41 -1.85 -10.20
C LEU A 13 6.27 -2.86 -9.41
N TRP A 14 5.66 -3.95 -8.94
CA TRP A 14 6.33 -4.99 -8.15
C TRP A 14 6.82 -6.19 -8.98
N SER A 15 6.83 -6.08 -10.32
CA SER A 15 7.41 -7.13 -11.18
C SER A 15 8.92 -7.24 -11.02
N GLU A 16 9.50 -8.42 -11.25
CA GLU A 16 10.96 -8.60 -11.26
C GLU A 16 11.63 -7.71 -12.30
N GLN A 17 11.01 -7.53 -13.47
CA GLN A 17 11.51 -6.63 -14.51
C GLN A 17 11.65 -5.20 -13.98
N ASN A 18 10.65 -4.67 -13.29
CA ASN A 18 10.73 -3.31 -12.73
C ASN A 18 11.67 -3.23 -11.52
N LYS A 19 11.75 -4.28 -10.70
CA LYS A 19 12.74 -4.36 -9.60
C LYS A 19 14.16 -4.19 -10.14
N PHE A 20 14.55 -4.95 -11.15
CA PHE A 20 15.89 -4.86 -11.74
C PHE A 20 16.08 -3.55 -12.54
N GLN A 21 15.00 -2.99 -13.11
CA GLN A 21 15.07 -1.66 -13.70
C GLN A 21 15.42 -0.60 -12.64
N LYS A 22 14.81 -0.65 -11.45
CA LYS A 22 15.16 0.26 -10.35
C LYS A 22 16.59 0.06 -9.84
N TRP A 23 17.10 -1.17 -9.86
CA TRP A 23 18.50 -1.42 -9.55
C TRP A 23 19.42 -0.78 -10.61
N LEU A 24 19.08 -0.91 -11.89
CA LEU A 24 19.82 -0.26 -12.97
C LEU A 24 19.77 1.26 -12.85
N ASP A 25 18.60 1.83 -12.52
CA ASP A 25 18.45 3.27 -12.33
C ASP A 25 19.40 3.80 -11.23
N VAL A 26 19.56 3.06 -10.13
CA VAL A 26 20.49 3.39 -9.04
C VAL A 26 21.96 3.29 -9.51
N GLU A 27 22.35 2.19 -10.15
CA GLU A 27 23.72 1.99 -10.66
C GLU A 27 24.11 3.08 -11.67
N LEU A 28 23.21 3.42 -12.58
CA LEU A 28 23.45 4.49 -13.57
C LEU A 28 23.57 5.86 -12.89
N ALA A 29 22.72 6.15 -11.90
CA ALA A 29 22.80 7.41 -11.16
C ALA A 29 24.14 7.55 -10.43
N VAL A 30 24.66 6.46 -9.84
CA VAL A 30 25.97 6.44 -9.19
C VAL A 30 27.10 6.64 -10.21
N CYS A 31 27.10 5.92 -11.33
CA CYS A 31 28.09 6.11 -12.41
C CYS A 31 28.11 7.55 -12.92
N GLU A 32 26.94 8.15 -13.13
CA GLU A 32 26.81 9.54 -13.59
C GLU A 32 27.40 10.54 -12.59
N VAL A 33 27.11 10.37 -11.30
CA VAL A 33 27.66 11.24 -10.25
C VAL A 33 29.19 11.10 -10.18
N HIS A 34 29.73 9.88 -10.26
CA HIS A 34 31.17 9.66 -10.30
C HIS A 34 31.83 10.29 -11.54
N ALA A 35 31.16 10.30 -12.70
CA ALA A 35 31.67 10.99 -13.88
C ALA A 35 31.64 12.51 -13.73
N GLU A 36 30.65 13.09 -13.07
CA GLU A 36 30.60 14.52 -12.74
C GLU A 36 31.75 14.93 -11.80
N MET A 37 32.11 14.03 -10.88
CA MET A 37 33.22 14.24 -9.93
C MET A 37 34.59 13.91 -10.53
N GLY A 38 34.64 13.37 -11.75
CA GLY A 38 35.88 12.99 -12.42
C GLY A 38 36.52 11.68 -11.92
N THR A 39 35.80 10.90 -11.11
CA THR A 39 36.25 9.59 -10.60
C THR A 39 36.17 8.51 -11.67
N ILE A 40 35.11 8.56 -12.53
CA ILE A 40 34.90 7.64 -13.63
C ILE A 40 34.99 8.45 -14.94
N PRO A 41 35.67 7.95 -16.01
CA PRO A 41 35.68 8.62 -17.31
C PRO A 41 34.25 8.82 -17.88
N ARG A 42 33.96 9.98 -18.41
CA ARG A 42 32.65 10.31 -19.01
C ARG A 42 32.29 9.38 -20.18
N GLU A 43 33.31 8.99 -20.96
CA GLU A 43 33.17 8.07 -22.09
C GLU A 43 32.72 6.68 -21.61
N ALA A 44 33.25 6.20 -20.48
CA ALA A 44 32.84 4.92 -19.89
C ALA A 44 31.38 4.97 -19.43
N VAL A 45 30.94 6.08 -18.82
CA VAL A 45 29.53 6.22 -18.42
C VAL A 45 28.61 6.32 -19.64
N ALA A 46 29.04 6.99 -20.71
CA ALA A 46 28.27 7.02 -21.97
C ALA A 46 28.12 5.62 -22.57
N GLU A 47 29.19 4.80 -22.55
CA GLU A 47 29.16 3.41 -22.98
C GLU A 47 28.22 2.56 -22.10
N ILE A 48 28.33 2.66 -20.77
CA ILE A 48 27.44 1.97 -19.84
C ILE A 48 25.98 2.30 -20.14
N LYS A 49 25.63 3.57 -20.23
CA LYS A 49 24.24 4.01 -20.51
C LYS A 49 23.72 3.52 -21.86
N GLY A 50 24.58 3.46 -22.85
CA GLY A 50 24.18 3.04 -24.21
C GLY A 50 24.04 1.53 -24.37
N ARG A 51 24.66 0.74 -23.49
CA ARG A 51 24.75 -0.73 -23.65
C ARG A 51 24.16 -1.51 -22.50
N ALA A 52 23.93 -0.90 -21.31
CA ALA A 52 23.38 -1.59 -20.17
C ALA A 52 21.99 -2.13 -20.44
N THR A 53 21.89 -3.43 -20.55
CA THR A 53 20.65 -4.19 -20.67
C THR A 53 20.71 -5.41 -19.77
N PHE A 54 19.55 -5.89 -19.32
CA PHE A 54 19.45 -7.08 -18.49
C PHE A 54 18.31 -7.99 -18.94
N SER A 55 18.42 -9.27 -18.59
CA SER A 55 17.35 -10.26 -18.71
C SER A 55 17.10 -10.89 -17.33
N VAL A 56 15.85 -10.91 -16.90
CA VAL A 56 15.43 -11.53 -15.64
C VAL A 56 15.80 -13.01 -15.64
N GLU A 57 15.58 -13.70 -16.75
CA GLU A 57 15.89 -15.13 -16.90
C GLU A 57 17.39 -15.38 -16.74
N ARG A 58 18.23 -14.50 -17.36
CA ARG A 58 19.68 -14.63 -17.30
C ARG A 58 20.23 -14.34 -15.90
N ILE A 59 19.68 -13.32 -15.22
CA ILE A 59 20.01 -13.02 -13.83
C ILE A 59 19.71 -14.24 -12.95
N ASN A 60 18.50 -14.80 -13.07
CA ASN A 60 18.10 -15.97 -12.30
C ASN A 60 18.97 -17.22 -12.59
N GLU A 61 19.44 -17.38 -13.83
CA GLU A 61 20.39 -18.44 -14.21
C GLU A 61 21.75 -18.26 -13.50
N ILE A 62 22.31 -17.05 -13.54
CA ILE A 62 23.58 -16.72 -12.88
C ILE A 62 23.45 -16.88 -11.35
N GLU A 63 22.32 -16.45 -10.77
CA GLU A 63 22.09 -16.53 -9.33
C GLU A 63 22.10 -17.97 -8.80
N ARG A 64 21.63 -18.96 -9.58
CA ARG A 64 21.69 -20.37 -9.18
C ARG A 64 23.12 -20.86 -8.87
N THR A 65 24.13 -20.22 -9.46
CA THR A 65 25.53 -20.54 -9.22
C THR A 65 26.15 -19.62 -8.17
N THR A 66 25.87 -18.32 -8.25
CA THR A 66 26.49 -17.31 -7.37
C THR A 66 25.85 -17.26 -5.99
N ASN A 67 24.61 -17.71 -5.84
CA ASN A 67 23.76 -17.58 -4.65
C ASN A 67 23.72 -16.13 -4.10
N HIS A 68 23.80 -15.15 -5.02
CA HIS A 68 23.79 -13.73 -4.69
C HIS A 68 23.16 -12.90 -5.83
N ASP A 69 22.00 -12.33 -5.57
CA ASP A 69 21.16 -11.65 -6.55
C ASP A 69 21.82 -10.39 -7.16
N VAL A 70 22.45 -9.52 -6.33
CA VAL A 70 23.12 -8.30 -6.84
C VAL A 70 24.36 -8.66 -7.66
N ILE A 71 25.14 -9.67 -7.26
CA ILE A 71 26.28 -10.17 -8.07
C ILE A 71 25.74 -10.73 -9.40
N ALA A 72 24.64 -11.49 -9.40
CA ALA A 72 24.04 -12.01 -10.62
C ALA A 72 23.59 -10.90 -11.55
N PHE A 73 22.95 -9.86 -11.01
CA PHE A 73 22.52 -8.68 -11.74
C PHE A 73 23.70 -7.93 -12.37
N THR A 74 24.74 -7.59 -11.59
CA THR A 74 25.91 -6.85 -12.11
C THR A 74 26.72 -7.69 -13.10
N THR A 75 26.77 -9.02 -12.93
CA THR A 75 27.38 -9.95 -13.89
C THR A 75 26.61 -9.93 -15.22
N ASN A 76 25.28 -9.97 -15.19
CA ASN A 76 24.48 -9.91 -16.39
C ASN A 76 24.63 -8.53 -17.10
N LEU A 77 24.71 -7.42 -16.37
CA LEU A 77 25.03 -6.12 -16.95
C LEU A 77 26.39 -6.13 -17.67
N ALA A 78 27.41 -6.76 -17.05
CA ALA A 78 28.74 -6.82 -17.64
C ALA A 78 28.78 -7.58 -18.96
N GLU A 79 27.92 -8.60 -19.15
CA GLU A 79 27.79 -9.33 -20.43
C GLU A 79 27.38 -8.40 -21.59
N SER A 80 26.58 -7.36 -21.34
CA SER A 80 26.12 -6.41 -22.35
C SER A 80 27.01 -5.18 -22.48
N ILE A 81 27.62 -4.69 -21.39
CA ILE A 81 28.40 -3.46 -21.33
C ILE A 81 29.83 -3.70 -21.89
N GLY A 82 30.48 -4.80 -21.47
CA GLY A 82 31.90 -5.08 -21.80
C GLY A 82 32.88 -4.42 -20.82
N GLU A 83 34.01 -3.90 -21.31
CA GLU A 83 35.09 -3.41 -20.44
C GLU A 83 34.70 -2.27 -19.49
N ALA A 84 33.80 -1.40 -19.90
CA ALA A 84 33.31 -0.31 -19.05
C ALA A 84 32.53 -0.81 -17.83
N ALA A 85 32.07 -2.07 -17.80
CA ALA A 85 31.34 -2.67 -16.71
C ALA A 85 32.14 -2.68 -15.37
N ARG A 86 33.48 -2.58 -15.42
CA ARG A 86 34.32 -2.44 -14.22
C ARG A 86 33.98 -1.23 -13.34
N PHE A 87 33.24 -0.28 -13.86
CA PHE A 87 32.79 0.91 -13.15
C PHE A 87 31.37 0.77 -12.58
N VAL A 88 30.62 -0.27 -12.95
CA VAL A 88 29.34 -0.60 -12.34
C VAL A 88 29.59 -1.10 -10.92
N HIS A 89 28.75 -0.72 -9.99
CA HIS A 89 28.89 -1.07 -8.56
C HIS A 89 30.17 -0.51 -7.87
N TYR A 90 30.75 0.55 -8.43
CA TYR A 90 32.00 1.12 -7.93
C TYR A 90 31.83 1.74 -6.55
N GLY A 91 32.51 1.16 -5.55
CA GLY A 91 32.48 1.59 -4.14
C GLY A 91 31.21 1.22 -3.37
N LEU A 92 30.23 0.59 -4.02
CA LEU A 92 28.95 0.23 -3.43
C LEU A 92 28.98 -1.08 -2.63
N THR A 93 27.99 -1.25 -1.77
CA THR A 93 27.56 -2.54 -1.27
C THR A 93 26.17 -2.87 -1.84
N SER A 94 25.78 -4.14 -1.83
CA SER A 94 24.49 -4.59 -2.36
C SER A 94 23.32 -3.79 -1.82
N SER A 95 23.32 -3.43 -0.54
CA SER A 95 22.23 -2.68 0.08
C SER A 95 22.16 -1.22 -0.35
N ASP A 96 23.23 -0.62 -0.88
CA ASP A 96 23.17 0.71 -1.49
C ASP A 96 22.22 0.69 -2.69
N VAL A 97 22.26 -0.40 -3.47
CA VAL A 97 21.37 -0.59 -4.62
C VAL A 97 19.97 -1.04 -4.18
N VAL A 98 19.90 -2.09 -3.36
CA VAL A 98 18.63 -2.72 -2.98
C VAL A 98 17.75 -1.78 -2.18
N ASP A 99 18.27 -1.14 -1.13
CA ASP A 99 17.48 -0.25 -0.27
C ASP A 99 17.05 1.03 -1.02
N THR A 100 17.96 1.62 -1.81
CA THR A 100 17.65 2.82 -2.60
C THR A 100 16.62 2.50 -3.70
N ALA A 101 16.71 1.34 -4.36
CA ALA A 101 15.70 0.90 -5.31
C ALA A 101 14.36 0.60 -4.63
N ASN A 102 14.37 -0.02 -3.45
CA ASN A 102 13.15 -0.22 -2.65
C ASN A 102 12.50 1.12 -2.28
N ALA A 103 13.29 2.15 -1.95
CA ALA A 103 12.75 3.49 -1.70
C ALA A 103 12.00 4.06 -2.91
N LEU A 104 12.51 3.82 -4.14
CA LEU A 104 11.80 4.19 -5.37
C LEU A 104 10.48 3.42 -5.53
N LEU A 105 10.49 2.10 -5.32
CA LEU A 105 9.30 1.25 -5.42
C LEU A 105 8.24 1.65 -4.39
N LEU A 106 8.63 1.87 -3.14
CA LEU A 106 7.73 2.26 -2.05
C LEU A 106 7.17 3.67 -2.26
N ARG A 107 7.99 4.62 -2.72
CA ARG A 107 7.55 5.96 -3.10
C ARG A 107 6.48 5.92 -4.19
N ASP A 108 6.75 5.20 -5.27
CA ASP A 108 5.87 5.09 -6.43
C ASP A 108 4.58 4.34 -6.07
N SER A 109 4.66 3.33 -5.20
CA SER A 109 3.48 2.62 -4.67
C SER A 109 2.58 3.53 -3.82
N CYS A 110 3.16 4.42 -3.01
CA CYS A 110 2.40 5.41 -2.25
C CYS A 110 1.60 6.35 -3.16
N ASP A 111 2.15 6.73 -4.33
CA ASP A 111 1.43 7.59 -5.27
C ASP A 111 0.23 6.87 -5.90
N LEU A 112 0.37 5.62 -6.29
CA LEU A 112 -0.74 4.79 -6.76
C LEU A 112 -1.82 4.61 -5.68
N LEU A 113 -1.42 4.27 -4.46
CA LEU A 113 -2.35 4.12 -3.34
C LEU A 113 -3.08 5.42 -3.01
N ARG A 114 -2.38 6.56 -3.06
CA ARG A 114 -2.99 7.88 -2.85
C ARG A 114 -4.07 8.16 -3.87
N ALA A 115 -3.81 7.90 -5.14
CA ALA A 115 -4.81 8.06 -6.20
C ALA A 115 -6.05 7.20 -5.97
N LYS A 116 -5.90 5.96 -5.48
CA LYS A 116 -7.02 5.08 -5.10
C LYS A 116 -7.79 5.62 -3.89
N ILE A 117 -7.10 6.18 -2.88
CA ILE A 117 -7.75 6.82 -1.72
C ILE A 117 -8.55 8.04 -2.17
N ASP A 118 -7.99 8.89 -3.03
CA ASP A 118 -8.67 10.07 -3.57
C ASP A 118 -9.95 9.66 -4.33
N GLY A 119 -9.88 8.65 -5.18
CA GLY A 119 -11.05 8.10 -5.88
C GLY A 119 -12.12 7.53 -4.94
N LEU A 120 -11.73 6.84 -3.86
CA LEU A 120 -12.68 6.39 -2.84
C LEU A 120 -13.32 7.57 -2.10
N MET A 121 -12.54 8.61 -1.77
CA MET A 121 -13.07 9.82 -1.12
C MET A 121 -14.11 10.52 -1.98
N ASP A 122 -13.91 10.62 -3.29
CA ASP A 122 -14.88 11.23 -4.21
C ASP A 122 -16.21 10.46 -4.20
N VAL A 123 -16.14 9.12 -4.24
CA VAL A 123 -17.34 8.27 -4.14
C VAL A 123 -18.03 8.46 -2.78
N LEU A 124 -17.29 8.44 -1.68
CA LEU A 124 -17.85 8.63 -0.34
C LEU A 124 -18.53 10.00 -0.18
N LYS A 125 -17.92 11.07 -0.69
CA LYS A 125 -18.50 12.42 -0.69
C LYS A 125 -19.83 12.45 -1.46
N ARG A 126 -19.85 11.87 -2.66
CA ARG A 126 -21.07 11.80 -3.48
C ARG A 126 -22.17 11.03 -2.78
N ARG A 127 -21.88 9.84 -2.22
CA ARG A 127 -22.85 9.02 -1.50
C ARG A 127 -23.34 9.69 -0.21
N ALA A 128 -22.48 10.40 0.51
CA ALA A 128 -22.88 11.17 1.69
C ALA A 128 -23.93 12.24 1.34
N LEU A 129 -23.72 12.99 0.26
CA LEU A 129 -24.66 14.00 -0.21
C LEU A 129 -25.96 13.41 -0.75
N GLU A 130 -25.89 12.29 -1.48
CA GLU A 130 -27.03 11.57 -2.02
C GLU A 130 -28.00 11.13 -0.91
N PHE A 131 -27.45 10.58 0.19
CA PHE A 131 -28.26 10.02 1.29
C PHE A 131 -28.34 10.92 2.53
N LYS A 132 -27.97 12.20 2.43
CA LYS A 132 -27.98 13.12 3.58
C LYS A 132 -29.33 13.24 4.27
N ASN A 133 -30.42 13.08 3.53
CA ASN A 133 -31.81 13.18 4.01
C ASN A 133 -32.49 11.80 4.13
N THR A 134 -31.76 10.69 4.00
CA THR A 134 -32.31 9.34 4.12
C THR A 134 -32.30 8.93 5.59
N PRO A 135 -33.42 8.85 6.28
CA PRO A 135 -33.49 8.47 7.69
C PRO A 135 -33.17 6.99 7.85
N GLN A 136 -32.40 6.68 8.88
CA GLN A 136 -32.00 5.33 9.27
C GLN A 136 -32.05 5.23 10.80
N VAL A 137 -32.34 4.05 11.35
CA VAL A 137 -32.18 3.81 12.78
C VAL A 137 -30.70 3.64 13.12
N GLY A 138 -30.18 4.46 14.04
CA GLY A 138 -28.88 4.25 14.64
C GLY A 138 -28.90 3.01 15.54
N ARG A 139 -27.82 2.22 15.53
CA ARG A 139 -27.68 1.00 16.34
C ARG A 139 -26.45 1.11 17.21
N THR A 140 -26.64 0.97 18.53
CA THR A 140 -25.57 0.76 19.50
C THR A 140 -25.74 -0.61 20.13
N HIS A 141 -24.64 -1.35 20.33
CA HIS A 141 -24.70 -2.74 20.82
C HIS A 141 -25.56 -3.68 19.95
N GLY A 142 -25.82 -3.32 18.69
CA GLY A 142 -26.74 -4.04 17.79
C GLY A 142 -28.22 -3.75 18.05
N VAL A 143 -28.56 -2.88 19.00
CA VAL A 143 -29.91 -2.50 19.41
C VAL A 143 -30.30 -1.16 18.79
N HIS A 144 -31.59 -0.98 18.45
CA HIS A 144 -32.12 0.27 17.95
C HIS A 144 -31.99 1.39 18.98
N ALA A 145 -31.34 2.48 18.60
CA ALA A 145 -31.15 3.68 19.42
C ALA A 145 -31.96 4.84 18.80
N GLU A 146 -31.34 5.93 18.46
CA GLU A 146 -31.98 7.13 17.92
C GLU A 146 -31.97 7.17 16.37
N PRO A 147 -32.85 7.95 15.74
CA PRO A 147 -32.79 8.22 14.30
C PRO A 147 -31.46 8.89 13.90
N THR A 148 -30.95 8.52 12.75
CA THR A 148 -29.77 9.15 12.14
C THR A 148 -29.97 9.29 10.62
N SER A 149 -29.03 9.89 9.92
CA SER A 149 -29.00 9.94 8.47
C SER A 149 -28.05 8.87 7.92
N PHE A 150 -28.47 8.13 6.90
CA PHE A 150 -27.59 7.17 6.23
C PHE A 150 -26.40 7.87 5.55
N GLY A 151 -26.56 9.09 5.07
CA GLY A 151 -25.46 9.90 4.52
C GLY A 151 -24.34 10.18 5.51
N LEU A 152 -24.66 10.22 6.82
CA LEU A 152 -23.65 10.42 7.88
C LEU A 152 -22.65 9.25 7.93
N THR A 153 -23.06 8.03 7.61
CA THR A 153 -22.16 6.87 7.51
C THR A 153 -21.04 7.12 6.49
N PHE A 154 -21.37 7.61 5.31
CA PHE A 154 -20.40 7.90 4.27
C PHE A 154 -19.57 9.14 4.59
N ALA A 155 -20.14 10.14 5.25
CA ALA A 155 -19.40 11.32 5.71
C ALA A 155 -18.33 10.95 6.77
N LEU A 156 -18.67 10.05 7.70
CA LEU A 156 -17.71 9.51 8.67
C LEU A 156 -16.56 8.77 7.97
N TRP A 157 -16.87 7.92 6.99
CA TRP A 157 -15.86 7.19 6.23
C TRP A 157 -14.98 8.12 5.37
N TYR A 158 -15.56 9.15 4.78
CA TYR A 158 -14.82 10.19 4.06
C TYR A 158 -13.76 10.86 4.96
N ASP A 159 -14.15 11.31 6.15
CA ASP A 159 -13.24 11.97 7.08
C ASP A 159 -12.14 11.02 7.58
N GLU A 160 -12.47 9.74 7.75
CA GLU A 160 -11.49 8.71 8.08
C GLU A 160 -10.46 8.50 6.96
N MET A 161 -10.91 8.43 5.69
CA MET A 161 -10.03 8.31 4.53
C MET A 161 -9.17 9.57 4.34
N ARG A 162 -9.69 10.76 4.66
CA ARG A 162 -8.91 12.01 4.67
C ARG A 162 -7.72 11.90 5.65
N ARG A 163 -7.93 11.36 6.84
CA ARG A 163 -6.83 11.11 7.80
C ARG A 163 -5.85 10.06 7.29
N HIS A 164 -6.32 9.03 6.59
CA HIS A 164 -5.45 8.01 5.98
C HIS A 164 -4.60 8.56 4.85
N ARG A 165 -5.13 9.46 4.03
CA ARG A 165 -4.37 10.18 3.01
C ARG A 165 -3.15 10.90 3.60
N GLU A 166 -3.34 11.58 4.73
CA GLU A 166 -2.25 12.27 5.44
C GLU A 166 -1.25 11.29 6.09
N ARG A 167 -1.72 10.16 6.63
CA ARG A 167 -0.83 9.10 7.12
C ARG A 167 0.03 8.53 6.00
N LEU A 168 -0.57 8.21 4.85
CA LEU A 168 0.15 7.68 3.70
C LEU A 168 1.19 8.68 3.17
N LYS A 169 0.89 9.98 3.18
CA LYS A 169 1.85 11.03 2.82
C LYS A 169 3.08 10.97 3.73
N ARG A 170 2.89 10.89 5.06
CA ARG A 170 4.00 10.78 6.02
C ARG A 170 4.78 9.48 5.85
N ALA A 171 4.09 8.36 5.68
CA ALA A 171 4.74 7.08 5.42
C ALA A 171 5.57 7.11 4.12
N LYS A 172 5.09 7.78 3.07
CA LYS A 172 5.88 8.03 1.85
C LYS A 172 7.16 8.81 2.16
N GLU A 173 7.08 9.86 2.97
CA GLU A 173 8.25 10.67 3.35
C GLU A 173 9.26 9.85 4.17
N ALA A 174 8.81 8.90 4.99
CA ALA A 174 9.65 8.03 5.79
C ALA A 174 10.39 6.97 4.94
N VAL A 175 9.79 6.47 3.85
CA VAL A 175 10.39 5.43 3.00
C VAL A 175 11.05 5.96 1.72
N ALA A 176 10.81 7.23 1.33
CA ALA A 176 11.45 7.85 0.16
C ALA A 176 12.86 8.34 0.50
N VAL A 177 13.67 7.47 1.08
CA VAL A 177 15.02 7.74 1.58
C VAL A 177 15.97 6.74 0.94
N GLY A 178 17.06 7.24 0.32
CA GLY A 178 18.12 6.43 -0.26
C GLY A 178 19.37 6.43 0.59
N LYS A 179 20.25 5.47 0.34
CA LYS A 179 21.58 5.39 0.97
C LYS A 179 22.61 4.92 -0.04
N ILE A 180 23.77 5.58 -0.05
CA ILE A 180 24.96 5.23 -0.84
C ILE A 180 26.18 5.44 0.07
N SER A 181 26.27 4.67 1.13
CA SER A 181 27.23 4.88 2.23
C SER A 181 28.17 3.68 2.47
N GLY A 182 28.07 2.63 1.62
CA GLY A 182 28.93 1.46 1.65
C GLY A 182 28.54 0.43 2.72
N ALA A 183 29.45 -0.52 2.93
CA ALA A 183 29.20 -1.78 3.62
C ALA A 183 28.75 -1.67 5.09
N VAL A 184 29.07 -0.57 5.76
CA VAL A 184 28.74 -0.34 7.18
C VAL A 184 28.22 1.09 7.45
N GLY A 185 27.91 1.85 6.39
CA GLY A 185 27.44 3.23 6.51
C GLY A 185 28.52 4.27 6.81
N ALA A 186 29.78 3.91 6.68
CA ALA A 186 30.92 4.75 7.07
C ALA A 186 31.63 5.45 5.90
N PHE A 187 31.09 5.36 4.68
CA PHE A 187 31.67 5.98 3.47
C PHE A 187 33.14 5.64 3.19
N ALA A 188 33.55 4.40 3.54
CA ALA A 188 34.98 3.99 3.46
C ALA A 188 35.57 4.13 2.05
N HIS A 189 34.77 3.99 1.00
CA HIS A 189 35.22 4.02 -0.40
C HIS A 189 34.44 5.07 -1.24
N LEU A 190 33.61 5.87 -0.62
CA LEU A 190 32.75 6.85 -1.28
C LEU A 190 32.84 8.20 -0.57
N ASP A 191 32.80 9.29 -1.33
CA ASP A 191 32.61 10.60 -0.76
C ASP A 191 31.09 10.77 -0.40
N PRO A 192 30.73 11.27 0.80
CA PRO A 192 29.35 11.51 1.17
C PRO A 192 28.55 12.33 0.17
N ILE A 193 29.19 13.21 -0.57
CA ILE A 193 28.55 14.01 -1.64
C ILE A 193 27.94 13.13 -2.75
N VAL A 194 28.44 11.90 -2.94
CA VAL A 194 27.90 10.95 -3.92
C VAL A 194 26.49 10.55 -3.52
N GLU A 195 26.28 10.23 -2.25
CA GLU A 195 24.94 9.88 -1.72
C GLU A 195 23.95 11.01 -1.91
N GLU A 196 24.32 12.23 -1.52
CA GLU A 196 23.45 13.41 -1.69
C GLU A 196 23.04 13.62 -3.15
N LYS A 197 23.99 13.62 -4.07
CA LYS A 197 23.75 13.84 -5.49
C LYS A 197 22.93 12.71 -6.13
N VAL A 198 23.21 11.46 -5.79
CA VAL A 198 22.46 10.29 -6.28
C VAL A 198 21.02 10.35 -5.79
N CYS A 199 20.80 10.60 -4.49
CA CYS A 199 19.45 10.71 -3.93
C CYS A 199 18.66 11.86 -4.59
N VAL A 200 19.26 13.04 -4.75
CA VAL A 200 18.60 14.16 -5.45
C VAL A 200 18.23 13.78 -6.88
N ARG A 201 19.11 13.13 -7.63
CA ARG A 201 18.87 12.68 -9.00
C ARG A 201 17.72 11.68 -9.11
N LEU A 202 17.59 10.79 -8.12
CA LEU A 202 16.51 9.81 -8.03
C LEU A 202 15.22 10.36 -7.40
N GLY A 203 15.21 11.63 -6.96
CA GLY A 203 14.05 12.24 -6.29
C GLY A 203 13.80 11.64 -4.90
N LEU A 204 14.87 11.26 -4.21
CA LEU A 204 14.87 10.76 -2.84
C LEU A 204 15.58 11.75 -1.91
N LYS A 205 15.42 11.55 -0.60
CA LYS A 205 16.29 12.17 0.42
C LYS A 205 17.42 11.21 0.76
N ALA A 206 18.59 11.73 1.05
CA ALA A 206 19.67 10.92 1.63
C ALA A 206 19.34 10.55 3.08
N ALA A 207 19.65 9.34 3.50
CA ALA A 207 19.55 8.92 4.89
C ALA A 207 20.52 9.76 5.75
N PRO A 208 20.04 10.45 6.82
CA PRO A 208 20.96 11.22 7.67
C PRO A 208 22.08 10.37 8.29
N VAL A 209 21.76 9.15 8.65
CA VAL A 209 22.66 8.11 9.17
C VAL A 209 22.13 6.75 8.75
N SER A 210 23.01 5.85 8.37
CA SER A 210 22.68 4.46 8.05
C SER A 210 23.75 3.50 8.58
N THR A 211 23.46 2.22 8.54
CA THR A 211 24.44 1.15 8.71
C THR A 211 24.75 0.54 7.32
N GLN A 212 24.84 -0.77 7.19
CA GLN A 212 24.81 -1.39 5.85
C GLN A 212 23.46 -1.15 5.15
N ILE A 213 22.43 -0.90 5.92
CA ILE A 213 21.04 -0.69 5.47
C ILE A 213 20.45 0.61 6.04
N ILE A 214 19.38 1.08 5.43
CA ILE A 214 18.48 2.08 6.02
C ILE A 214 17.76 1.42 7.21
N GLN A 215 17.55 2.16 8.31
CA GLN A 215 16.86 1.62 9.48
C GLN A 215 15.41 1.21 9.15
N ARG A 216 14.95 0.08 9.71
CA ARG A 216 13.71 -0.58 9.33
C ARG A 216 12.46 -0.03 10.01
N ASP A 217 12.59 0.89 10.95
CA ASP A 217 11.45 1.62 11.55
C ASP A 217 10.60 2.37 10.51
N GLY A 218 11.22 2.95 9.46
CA GLY A 218 10.50 3.56 8.35
C GLY A 218 9.64 2.54 7.56
N TYR A 219 10.14 1.32 7.34
CA TYR A 219 9.39 0.25 6.70
C TYR A 219 8.26 -0.26 7.61
N ALA A 220 8.51 -0.33 8.92
CA ALA A 220 7.49 -0.67 9.91
C ALA A 220 6.37 0.38 9.96
N GLU A 221 6.70 1.68 9.89
CA GLU A 221 5.72 2.77 9.79
C GLU A 221 4.88 2.63 8.51
N TYR A 222 5.53 2.37 7.37
CA TYR A 222 4.84 2.14 6.10
C TYR A 222 3.84 0.99 6.20
N LEU A 223 4.29 -0.21 6.59
CA LEU A 223 3.43 -1.40 6.71
C LEU A 223 2.31 -1.20 7.74
N SER A 224 2.58 -0.52 8.86
CA SER A 224 1.58 -0.16 9.86
C SER A 224 0.53 0.82 9.30
N THR A 225 0.96 1.76 8.46
CA THR A 225 0.03 2.68 7.77
C THR A 225 -0.88 1.91 6.81
N LEU A 226 -0.35 0.96 6.02
CA LEU A 226 -1.16 0.10 5.16
C LEU A 226 -2.17 -0.72 5.98
N ALA A 227 -1.74 -1.26 7.12
CA ALA A 227 -2.59 -2.04 8.03
C ALA A 227 -3.73 -1.19 8.63
N LEU A 228 -3.48 0.06 9.00
CA LEU A 228 -4.50 1.00 9.47
C LEU A 228 -5.53 1.32 8.39
N ILE A 229 -5.10 1.57 7.16
CA ILE A 229 -6.00 1.79 6.02
C ILE A 229 -6.86 0.55 5.77
N ALA A 230 -6.24 -0.63 5.71
CA ALA A 230 -6.94 -1.91 5.52
C ALA A 230 -7.97 -2.17 6.63
N SER A 231 -7.68 -1.78 7.88
CA SER A 231 -8.60 -1.92 9.01
C SER A 231 -9.85 -1.04 8.87
N SER A 232 -9.72 0.15 8.31
CA SER A 232 -10.86 1.01 8.01
C SER A 232 -11.72 0.44 6.88
N LEU A 233 -11.09 -0.08 5.83
CA LEU A 233 -11.81 -0.74 4.73
C LEU A 233 -12.55 -2.01 5.21
N ASP A 234 -11.96 -2.78 6.12
CA ASP A 234 -12.60 -3.91 6.80
C ASP A 234 -13.85 -3.47 7.57
N LYS A 235 -13.76 -2.38 8.34
CA LYS A 235 -14.91 -1.78 9.05
C LYS A 235 -16.02 -1.36 8.07
N PHE A 236 -15.70 -0.72 6.96
CA PHE A 236 -16.68 -0.32 5.94
C PHE A 236 -17.39 -1.54 5.35
N ALA A 237 -16.61 -2.54 4.96
CA ALA A 237 -17.13 -3.81 4.45
C ALA A 237 -17.98 -4.55 5.48
N LEU A 238 -17.58 -4.57 6.75
CA LEU A 238 -18.35 -5.17 7.84
C LEU A 238 -19.70 -4.46 8.02
N THR A 239 -19.74 -3.14 7.93
CA THR A 239 -20.99 -2.37 7.98
C THR A 239 -21.93 -2.76 6.82
N VAL A 240 -21.41 -2.87 5.59
CA VAL A 240 -22.22 -3.30 4.43
C VAL A 240 -22.77 -4.72 4.66
N ARG A 241 -21.95 -5.65 5.19
CA ARG A 241 -22.40 -7.02 5.53
C ARG A 241 -23.53 -7.01 6.56
N HIS A 242 -23.47 -6.15 7.58
CA HIS A 242 -24.53 -6.00 8.56
C HIS A 242 -25.82 -5.43 7.93
N LEU A 243 -25.72 -4.43 7.06
CA LEU A 243 -26.87 -3.85 6.37
C LEU A 243 -27.55 -4.84 5.40
N GLN A 244 -26.80 -5.80 4.86
CA GLN A 244 -27.30 -6.82 3.92
C GLN A 244 -27.92 -8.03 4.60
N ARG A 245 -27.80 -8.18 5.91
CA ARG A 245 -28.41 -9.31 6.64
C ARG A 245 -29.90 -9.39 6.37
N THR A 246 -30.43 -10.61 6.31
CA THR A 246 -31.84 -10.88 5.98
C THR A 246 -32.83 -10.10 6.87
N GLU A 247 -32.51 -9.95 8.16
CA GLU A 247 -33.35 -9.24 9.15
C GLU A 247 -33.27 -7.71 8.97
N VAL A 248 -32.14 -7.19 8.48
CA VAL A 248 -31.86 -5.74 8.30
C VAL A 248 -32.32 -5.27 6.91
N ARG A 249 -31.69 -5.74 5.85
CA ARG A 249 -32.01 -5.48 4.44
C ARG A 249 -32.08 -4.00 4.06
N GLU A 250 -31.24 -3.15 4.66
CA GLU A 250 -31.22 -1.71 4.39
C GLU A 250 -30.33 -1.34 3.20
N ALA A 251 -29.31 -2.16 2.92
CA ALA A 251 -28.46 -2.04 1.74
C ALA A 251 -27.90 -3.40 1.34
N GLN A 252 -27.46 -3.54 0.08
CA GLN A 252 -26.81 -4.75 -0.41
C GLN A 252 -25.78 -4.44 -1.49
N GLU A 253 -24.82 -5.35 -1.67
CA GLU A 253 -23.90 -5.33 -2.80
C GLU A 253 -24.67 -5.40 -4.13
N ARG A 254 -24.20 -4.65 -5.13
CA ARG A 254 -24.74 -4.75 -6.48
C ARG A 254 -24.54 -6.17 -7.02
N PHE A 255 -25.64 -6.77 -7.48
CA PHE A 255 -25.63 -8.08 -8.11
C PHE A 255 -25.64 -7.91 -9.63
N ALA A 256 -24.55 -8.30 -10.31
CA ALA A 256 -24.42 -8.14 -11.74
C ALA A 256 -25.30 -9.13 -12.51
N ARG A 257 -25.75 -8.75 -13.73
CA ARG A 257 -26.46 -9.66 -14.62
C ARG A 257 -25.61 -10.89 -14.94
N GLY A 258 -26.14 -12.08 -14.73
CA GLY A 258 -25.42 -13.35 -14.91
C GLY A 258 -24.56 -13.81 -13.72
N GLN A 259 -24.42 -12.99 -12.68
CA GLN A 259 -23.76 -13.41 -11.45
C GLN A 259 -24.60 -14.49 -10.75
N LYS A 260 -23.93 -15.53 -10.22
CA LYS A 260 -24.57 -16.55 -9.38
C LYS A 260 -24.19 -16.30 -7.92
N GLY A 261 -25.20 -16.17 -7.05
CA GLY A 261 -24.98 -15.86 -5.62
C GLY A 261 -24.68 -17.10 -4.77
N SER A 262 -25.14 -18.27 -5.21
CA SER A 262 -24.96 -19.54 -4.51
C SER A 262 -25.01 -20.69 -5.50
N SER A 263 -24.24 -21.73 -5.24
CA SER A 263 -24.29 -22.97 -6.04
C SER A 263 -25.56 -23.79 -5.77
N ALA A 264 -26.17 -23.63 -4.60
CA ALA A 264 -27.33 -24.43 -4.15
C ALA A 264 -28.66 -23.66 -4.16
N MET A 265 -28.62 -22.33 -3.92
CA MET A 265 -29.83 -21.51 -3.76
C MET A 265 -29.81 -20.28 -4.70
N PRO A 266 -30.52 -20.30 -5.83
CA PRO A 266 -30.44 -19.24 -6.85
C PRO A 266 -30.79 -17.83 -6.36
N HIS A 267 -31.68 -17.72 -5.35
CA HIS A 267 -32.11 -16.44 -4.78
C HIS A 267 -31.11 -15.83 -3.79
N LYS A 268 -30.12 -16.61 -3.30
CA LYS A 268 -29.20 -16.18 -2.25
C LYS A 268 -28.09 -15.28 -2.82
N ARG A 269 -28.07 -14.03 -2.37
CA ARG A 269 -27.08 -13.02 -2.75
C ARG A 269 -26.11 -12.78 -1.60
N ASN A 270 -24.93 -13.40 -1.65
CA ASN A 270 -23.93 -13.26 -0.60
C ASN A 270 -23.10 -11.99 -0.78
N PRO A 271 -22.67 -11.31 0.32
CA PRO A 271 -21.80 -10.13 0.29
C PRO A 271 -20.34 -10.52 0.07
N ILE A 272 -20.03 -11.17 -1.05
CA ILE A 272 -18.72 -11.80 -1.32
C ILE A 272 -17.60 -10.78 -1.51
N ILE A 273 -17.90 -9.55 -1.97
CA ILE A 273 -16.91 -8.50 -2.13
C ILE A 273 -16.50 -7.99 -0.75
N SER A 274 -17.46 -7.68 0.11
CA SER A 274 -17.22 -7.26 1.49
C SER A 274 -16.47 -8.33 2.29
N GLU A 275 -16.85 -9.60 2.16
CA GLU A 275 -16.17 -10.72 2.83
C GLU A 275 -14.70 -10.84 2.38
N ARG A 276 -14.43 -10.65 1.10
CA ARG A 276 -13.07 -10.66 0.53
C ARG A 276 -12.23 -9.49 1.06
N ILE A 277 -12.81 -8.28 1.14
CA ILE A 277 -12.14 -7.12 1.74
C ILE A 277 -11.75 -7.42 3.19
N CYS A 278 -12.69 -7.95 3.99
CA CYS A 278 -12.41 -8.35 5.38
C CYS A 278 -11.30 -9.40 5.48
N GLY A 279 -11.29 -10.39 4.58
CA GLY A 279 -10.28 -11.46 4.54
C GLY A 279 -8.89 -10.93 4.23
N LEU A 280 -8.75 -10.12 3.18
CA LEU A 280 -7.44 -9.56 2.76
C LEU A 280 -6.91 -8.53 3.77
N ALA A 281 -7.77 -7.77 4.42
CA ALA A 281 -7.36 -6.86 5.48
C ALA A 281 -6.63 -7.57 6.64
N ARG A 282 -6.99 -8.83 6.94
CA ARG A 282 -6.29 -9.64 7.97
C ARG A 282 -4.85 -9.93 7.57
N VAL A 283 -4.61 -10.27 6.30
CA VAL A 283 -3.26 -10.53 5.77
C VAL A 283 -2.40 -9.28 5.88
N ILE A 284 -2.93 -8.12 5.44
CA ILE A 284 -2.20 -6.85 5.48
C ILE A 284 -1.85 -6.47 6.94
N ARG A 285 -2.77 -6.67 7.89
CA ARG A 285 -2.49 -6.44 9.31
C ARG A 285 -1.42 -7.37 9.86
N ALA A 286 -1.45 -8.66 9.50
CA ALA A 286 -0.43 -9.62 9.93
C ALA A 286 0.96 -9.24 9.43
N ASN A 287 1.07 -8.77 8.18
CA ASN A 287 2.34 -8.37 7.60
C ASN A 287 2.98 -7.15 8.29
N SER A 288 2.19 -6.28 8.94
CA SER A 288 2.75 -5.14 9.69
C SER A 288 3.56 -5.58 10.91
N LEU A 289 3.24 -6.72 11.53
CA LEU A 289 4.03 -7.30 12.60
C LEU A 289 5.43 -7.70 12.12
N VAL A 290 5.52 -8.30 10.94
CA VAL A 290 6.81 -8.66 10.32
C VAL A 290 7.67 -7.40 10.12
N GLY A 291 7.08 -6.29 9.70
CA GLY A 291 7.79 -5.01 9.59
C GLY A 291 8.36 -4.53 10.91
N MET A 292 7.61 -4.69 12.01
CA MET A 292 8.10 -4.33 13.36
C MET A 292 9.23 -5.26 13.84
N GLU A 293 9.12 -6.56 13.57
CA GLU A 293 10.17 -7.53 13.93
C GLU A 293 11.47 -7.31 13.17
N ASN A 294 11.41 -6.78 11.95
CA ASN A 294 12.59 -6.45 11.14
C ASN A 294 13.38 -5.22 11.65
N ILE A 295 12.90 -4.49 12.66
CA ILE A 295 13.65 -3.39 13.28
C ILE A 295 14.85 -3.91 14.06
N ALA A 296 14.70 -5.02 14.79
CA ALA A 296 15.73 -5.59 15.65
C ALA A 296 16.67 -6.51 14.88
N LEU A 297 17.72 -5.95 14.33
CA LEU A 297 18.76 -6.67 13.59
C LEU A 297 20.09 -6.68 14.38
N TRP A 298 20.97 -7.62 14.06
CA TRP A 298 22.30 -7.70 14.68
C TRP A 298 23.28 -6.72 14.05
N HIS A 299 23.94 -5.95 14.88
CA HIS A 299 25.02 -5.02 14.50
C HIS A 299 24.59 -4.08 13.36
N GLU A 300 25.43 -3.91 12.35
CA GLU A 300 25.16 -3.08 11.18
C GLU A 300 24.15 -3.72 10.22
N ARG A 301 23.98 -5.04 10.25
CA ARG A 301 22.94 -5.83 9.54
C ARG A 301 23.15 -7.32 9.76
N ASP A 302 22.07 -8.07 10.00
CA ASP A 302 21.94 -9.45 9.55
C ASP A 302 20.92 -9.54 8.40
N ILE A 303 20.85 -10.68 7.69
CA ILE A 303 20.02 -10.79 6.47
C ILE A 303 18.60 -11.31 6.73
N SER A 304 18.18 -11.52 7.99
CA SER A 304 16.87 -12.09 8.33
C SER A 304 15.70 -11.27 7.79
N HIS A 305 15.85 -9.93 7.77
CA HIS A 305 14.83 -9.03 7.23
C HIS A 305 14.57 -9.23 5.74
N SER A 306 15.60 -9.57 4.95
CA SER A 306 15.55 -9.53 3.49
C SER A 306 14.53 -10.48 2.89
N SER A 307 14.49 -11.75 3.35
CA SER A 307 13.52 -12.74 2.88
C SER A 307 12.09 -12.34 3.22
N ALA A 308 11.86 -11.78 4.41
CA ALA A 308 10.56 -11.32 4.86
C ALA A 308 10.09 -10.10 4.04
N GLU A 309 10.94 -9.10 3.81
CA GLU A 309 10.63 -7.89 3.05
C GLU A 309 10.26 -8.18 1.60
N ARG A 310 10.90 -9.17 0.96
CA ARG A 310 10.56 -9.63 -0.40
C ARG A 310 9.13 -10.12 -0.53
N VAL A 311 8.52 -10.55 0.57
CA VAL A 311 7.13 -11.02 0.64
C VAL A 311 6.21 -9.91 1.11
N VAL A 312 6.47 -9.34 2.30
CA VAL A 312 5.48 -8.49 2.97
C VAL A 312 5.31 -7.11 2.34
N LEU A 313 6.36 -6.53 1.73
CA LEU A 313 6.26 -5.23 1.06
C LEU A 313 5.37 -5.29 -0.18
N PRO A 314 5.64 -6.16 -1.18
CA PRO A 314 4.77 -6.27 -2.34
C PRO A 314 3.38 -6.79 -1.97
N ASP A 315 3.28 -7.81 -1.11
CA ASP A 315 1.98 -8.43 -0.80
C ASP A 315 1.04 -7.47 -0.06
N SER A 316 1.55 -6.68 0.88
CA SER A 316 0.74 -5.69 1.59
C SER A 316 0.29 -4.56 0.67
N THR A 317 1.17 -4.10 -0.19
CA THR A 317 0.91 -2.99 -1.13
C THR A 317 -0.10 -3.39 -2.20
N ILE A 318 0.14 -4.53 -2.88
CA ILE A 318 -0.76 -5.09 -3.90
C ILE A 318 -2.12 -5.42 -3.29
N GLY A 319 -2.12 -6.02 -2.09
CA GLY A 319 -3.36 -6.36 -1.39
C GLY A 319 -4.18 -5.12 -1.05
N LEU A 320 -3.54 -4.05 -0.56
CA LEU A 320 -4.23 -2.80 -0.23
C LEU A 320 -4.77 -2.10 -1.48
N ASP A 321 -3.99 -2.03 -2.56
CA ASP A 321 -4.43 -1.48 -3.84
C ASP A 321 -5.71 -2.17 -4.34
N TYR A 322 -5.72 -3.50 -4.29
CA TYR A 322 -6.88 -4.30 -4.68
C TYR A 322 -8.11 -4.02 -3.81
N ILE A 323 -7.99 -4.03 -2.47
CA ILE A 323 -9.15 -3.81 -1.60
C ILE A 323 -9.63 -2.36 -1.63
N LEU A 324 -8.79 -1.36 -1.88
CA LEU A 324 -9.19 0.03 -2.13
C LEU A 324 -10.08 0.10 -3.38
N GLN A 325 -9.65 -0.49 -4.50
CA GLN A 325 -10.43 -0.54 -5.74
C GLN A 325 -11.77 -1.27 -5.53
N LYS A 326 -11.76 -2.39 -4.80
CA LYS A 326 -12.99 -3.15 -4.51
C LYS A 326 -13.93 -2.38 -3.60
N THR A 327 -13.43 -1.68 -2.59
CA THR A 327 -14.23 -0.83 -1.70
C THR A 327 -14.85 0.33 -2.47
N THR A 328 -14.09 0.98 -3.34
CA THR A 328 -14.61 2.05 -4.21
C THR A 328 -15.78 1.55 -5.05
N SER A 329 -15.60 0.43 -5.76
CA SER A 329 -16.67 -0.16 -6.59
C SER A 329 -17.87 -0.65 -5.77
N LEU A 330 -17.62 -1.19 -4.57
CA LEU A 330 -18.66 -1.64 -3.64
C LEU A 330 -19.56 -0.48 -3.20
N ILE A 331 -18.97 0.63 -2.75
CA ILE A 331 -19.68 1.80 -2.25
C ILE A 331 -20.39 2.53 -3.40
N ASP A 332 -19.73 2.67 -4.55
CA ASP A 332 -20.31 3.28 -5.75
C ASP A 332 -21.54 2.55 -6.23
N GLY A 333 -21.47 1.23 -6.29
CA GLY A 333 -22.56 0.36 -6.74
C GLY A 333 -23.53 -0.10 -5.65
N LEU A 334 -23.42 0.37 -4.41
CA LEU A 334 -24.24 -0.10 -3.29
C LEU A 334 -25.73 0.20 -3.55
N VAL A 335 -26.55 -0.84 -3.53
CA VAL A 335 -28.01 -0.73 -3.64
C VAL A 335 -28.56 -0.43 -2.24
N VAL A 336 -29.33 0.66 -2.12
CA VAL A 336 -29.90 1.15 -0.86
C VAL A 336 -31.41 1.04 -0.91
N TYR A 337 -32.05 0.68 0.20
CA TYR A 337 -33.50 0.51 0.35
C TYR A 337 -34.04 1.49 1.42
N PRO A 338 -34.31 2.76 1.05
CA PRO A 338 -34.82 3.78 1.99
C PRO A 338 -36.13 3.39 2.67
N GLU A 339 -37.04 2.72 1.94
CA GLU A 339 -38.34 2.25 2.48
C GLU A 339 -38.07 1.23 3.62
N ARG A 340 -37.10 0.31 3.44
CA ARG A 340 -36.76 -0.66 4.47
C ARG A 340 -36.09 0.00 5.68
N MET A 341 -35.33 1.07 5.48
CA MET A 341 -34.81 1.89 6.58
C MET A 341 -35.90 2.51 7.42
N LEU A 342 -36.95 3.02 6.77
CA LEU A 342 -38.13 3.57 7.46
C LEU A 342 -38.89 2.50 8.23
N GLU A 343 -39.10 1.31 7.63
CA GLU A 343 -39.77 0.18 8.32
C GLU A 343 -38.96 -0.22 9.59
N ASN A 344 -37.64 -0.33 9.48
CA ASN A 344 -36.78 -0.66 10.62
C ASN A 344 -36.80 0.45 11.70
N LEU A 345 -36.89 1.72 11.29
CA LEU A 345 -37.00 2.85 12.20
C LEU A 345 -38.33 2.79 12.98
N ALA A 346 -39.42 2.38 12.34
CA ALA A 346 -40.76 2.24 12.93
C ALA A 346 -40.92 0.96 13.77
N ALA A 347 -40.00 -0.01 13.71
CA ALA A 347 -40.13 -1.33 14.33
C ALA A 347 -40.34 -1.29 15.86
N THR A 348 -39.85 -0.27 16.54
CA THR A 348 -40.00 -0.07 17.99
C THR A 348 -41.29 0.70 18.37
N ARG A 349 -42.13 1.02 17.38
CA ARG A 349 -43.42 1.73 17.59
C ARG A 349 -43.27 3.04 18.39
N GLY A 350 -42.21 3.79 18.12
CA GLY A 350 -41.93 5.10 18.71
C GLY A 350 -41.04 5.08 19.95
N LEU A 351 -40.65 3.92 20.50
CA LEU A 351 -39.75 3.86 21.66
C LEU A 351 -38.39 4.50 21.41
N ILE A 352 -37.94 4.62 20.15
CA ILE A 352 -36.71 5.32 19.78
C ILE A 352 -36.71 6.81 20.15
N PHE A 353 -37.91 7.41 20.44
CA PHE A 353 -38.02 8.80 20.88
C PHE A 353 -38.09 8.95 22.41
N SER A 354 -37.94 7.86 23.18
CA SER A 354 -38.02 7.89 24.64
C SER A 354 -37.05 8.87 25.31
N GLY A 355 -35.84 9.02 24.75
CA GLY A 355 -34.84 10.00 25.23
C GLY A 355 -35.33 11.46 25.08
N GLN A 356 -35.96 11.78 23.93
CA GLN A 356 -36.49 13.13 23.70
C GLN A 356 -37.69 13.39 24.64
N LEU A 357 -38.55 12.38 24.85
CA LEU A 357 -39.66 12.48 25.79
C LEU A 357 -39.18 12.71 27.22
N LEU A 358 -38.18 11.93 27.67
CA LEU A 358 -37.57 12.09 29.00
C LEU A 358 -37.05 13.54 29.20
N LEU A 359 -36.30 14.06 28.24
CA LEU A 359 -35.77 15.45 28.32
C LEU A 359 -36.90 16.50 28.30
N ALA A 360 -37.95 16.27 27.53
CA ALA A 360 -39.11 17.18 27.48
C ALA A 360 -39.88 17.20 28.83
N LEU A 361 -39.99 16.04 29.48
CA LEU A 361 -40.63 15.94 30.80
C LEU A 361 -39.77 16.62 31.88
N THR A 362 -38.46 16.36 31.88
CA THR A 362 -37.52 16.99 32.83
C THR A 362 -37.50 18.54 32.77
N ARG A 363 -37.83 19.11 31.60
CA ARG A 363 -37.88 20.58 31.42
C ARG A 363 -39.19 21.19 31.92
N LYS A 364 -40.20 20.38 32.24
CA LYS A 364 -41.52 20.85 32.71
C LYS A 364 -41.63 20.89 34.23
N GLU A 365 -40.69 20.30 34.95
CA GLU A 365 -40.50 20.45 36.40
C GLU A 365 -39.58 21.62 36.72
#